data_ad60ab13265fd33da0b749070517e7d3
#
_entry.id   ad60ab13265fd33da0b749070517e7d3
#
_cell.length_a   1.000
_cell.length_b   1.000
_cell.length_c   1.000
_cell.angle_alpha   90.00
_cell.angle_beta   90.00
_cell.angle_gamma   90.00
#
_symmetry.space_group_name_H-M   'P 1'
#
loop_
_entity.id
_entity.type
_entity.pdbx_description
1 polymer ?
#
loop_
_entity_poly.entity_id
_entity_poly.type
_entity_poly.pdbx_seq_one_letter_code
_entity_poly.pdbx_strand_id
1 'polypeptide(L)'
;MKIDPATLAQITTQYKLRRDLMLSGLNEIGLHCDPPAGAFYTFPDVSRISKDSREAAEALLNRAQVATVPGIVFGTQGESHLRFSFSTSIETIQAGLDSLRRNL
;
A
#
# COMPACT_ATOMS: atom_id res chain seq x y z
N MET A 1 -1.08 -28.81 -5.35
CA MET A 1 -2.45 -28.70 -4.81
C MET A 1 -3.37 -28.16 -5.89
N LYS A 2 -4.47 -28.86 -6.11
CA LYS A 2 -5.46 -28.39 -7.08
C LYS A 2 -6.45 -27.47 -6.37
N ILE A 3 -6.63 -26.27 -6.94
CA ILE A 3 -7.62 -25.32 -6.46
C ILE A 3 -8.84 -25.44 -7.36
N ASP A 4 -10.01 -25.60 -6.76
CA ASP A 4 -11.30 -25.58 -7.44
C ASP A 4 -11.46 -24.26 -8.22
N PRO A 5 -11.95 -24.28 -9.49
CA PRO A 5 -12.13 -23.06 -10.27
C PRO A 5 -12.98 -21.99 -9.59
N ALA A 6 -14.02 -22.36 -8.84
CA ALA A 6 -14.85 -21.41 -8.12
C ALA A 6 -14.05 -20.75 -6.98
N THR A 7 -13.22 -21.50 -6.27
CA THR A 7 -12.35 -20.98 -5.22
C THR A 7 -11.30 -20.04 -5.80
N LEU A 8 -10.70 -20.44 -6.93
CA LEU A 8 -9.72 -19.59 -7.62
C LEU A 8 -10.34 -18.26 -8.06
N ALA A 9 -11.57 -18.29 -8.57
CA ALA A 9 -12.28 -17.08 -8.98
C ALA A 9 -12.52 -16.15 -7.77
N GLN A 10 -12.87 -16.71 -6.61
CA GLN A 10 -13.06 -15.94 -5.37
C GLN A 10 -11.75 -15.29 -4.91
N ILE A 11 -10.64 -16.05 -4.92
CA ILE A 11 -9.32 -15.52 -4.57
C ILE A 11 -8.92 -14.38 -5.48
N THR A 12 -9.10 -14.54 -6.79
CA THR A 12 -8.79 -13.52 -7.79
C THR A 12 -9.63 -12.25 -7.57
N THR A 13 -10.93 -12.41 -7.31
CA THR A 13 -11.83 -11.29 -7.05
C THR A 13 -11.40 -10.53 -5.79
N GLN A 14 -11.10 -11.24 -4.69
CA GLN A 14 -10.65 -10.62 -3.44
C GLN A 14 -9.32 -9.88 -3.62
N TYR A 15 -8.40 -10.45 -4.38
CA TYR A 15 -7.14 -9.79 -4.72
C TYR A 15 -7.38 -8.46 -5.44
N LYS A 16 -8.21 -8.48 -6.48
CA LYS A 16 -8.51 -7.27 -7.26
C LYS A 16 -9.19 -6.19 -6.43
N LEU A 17 -10.14 -6.57 -5.57
CA LEU A 17 -10.83 -5.63 -4.69
C LEU A 17 -9.87 -4.92 -3.74
N ARG A 18 -8.99 -5.68 -3.11
CA ARG A 18 -7.98 -5.11 -2.19
C ARG A 18 -6.99 -4.22 -2.92
N ARG A 19 -6.50 -4.68 -4.06
CA ARG A 19 -5.59 -3.90 -4.91
C ARG A 19 -6.22 -2.57 -5.31
N ASP A 20 -7.44 -2.62 -5.84
CA ASP A 20 -8.12 -1.43 -6.35
C ASP A 20 -8.44 -0.45 -5.22
N LEU A 21 -8.84 -0.95 -4.06
CA LEU A 21 -9.08 -0.12 -2.88
C LEU A 21 -7.80 0.60 -2.44
N MET A 22 -6.69 -0.14 -2.36
CA MET A 22 -5.40 0.44 -1.97
C MET A 22 -4.93 1.49 -2.98
N LEU A 23 -4.97 1.18 -4.28
CA LEU A 23 -4.56 2.09 -5.34
C LEU A 23 -5.40 3.37 -5.34
N SER A 24 -6.72 3.23 -5.34
CA SER A 24 -7.63 4.38 -5.30
C SER A 24 -7.38 5.24 -4.08
N GLY A 25 -7.29 4.61 -2.92
CA GLY A 25 -7.10 5.32 -1.65
C GLY A 25 -5.80 6.09 -1.59
N LEU A 26 -4.69 5.47 -2.00
CA LEU A 26 -3.38 6.11 -1.99
C LEU A 26 -3.30 7.27 -2.98
N ASN A 27 -3.81 7.08 -4.20
CA ASN A 27 -3.82 8.13 -5.22
C ASN A 27 -4.72 9.30 -4.80
N GLU A 28 -5.85 9.03 -4.18
CA GLU A 28 -6.78 10.04 -3.66
C GLU A 28 -6.14 10.92 -2.58
N ILE A 29 -5.28 10.32 -1.76
CA ILE A 29 -4.54 11.03 -0.70
C ILE A 29 -3.37 11.86 -1.30
N GLY A 30 -3.00 11.59 -2.54
CA GLY A 30 -1.90 12.27 -3.21
C GLY A 30 -0.58 11.51 -3.14
N LEU A 31 -0.62 10.23 -2.80
CA LEU A 31 0.53 9.33 -2.84
C LEU A 31 0.46 8.53 -4.13
N HIS A 32 1.06 9.08 -5.20
CA HIS A 32 0.97 8.47 -6.53
C HIS A 32 1.47 7.05 -6.54
N CYS A 33 0.65 6.14 -7.07
CA CYS A 33 0.95 4.73 -7.11
C CYS A 33 0.48 4.11 -8.42
N ASP A 34 1.39 3.42 -9.10
CA ASP A 34 1.07 2.64 -10.29
C ASP A 34 0.55 1.25 -9.91
N PRO A 35 -0.28 0.62 -10.76
CA PRO A 35 -0.79 -0.72 -10.48
C PRO A 35 0.34 -1.74 -10.33
N PRO A 36 0.31 -2.58 -9.28
CA PRO A 36 1.29 -3.65 -9.12
C PRO A 36 1.04 -4.77 -10.13
N ALA A 37 2.11 -5.42 -10.56
CA ALA A 37 2.04 -6.55 -11.49
C ALA A 37 2.14 -7.86 -10.71
N GLY A 38 1.02 -8.34 -10.16
CA GLY A 38 0.92 -9.69 -9.60
C GLY A 38 1.43 -9.89 -8.18
N ALA A 39 1.79 -8.82 -7.44
CA ALA A 39 2.24 -8.91 -6.04
C ALA A 39 1.19 -8.31 -5.10
N PHE A 40 1.30 -8.61 -3.78
CA PHE A 40 0.40 -8.07 -2.75
C PHE A 40 0.91 -6.75 -2.17
N TYR A 41 1.71 -6.00 -2.92
CA TYR A 41 2.31 -4.75 -2.48
C TYR A 41 2.08 -3.65 -3.48
N THR A 42 1.93 -2.42 -2.98
CA THR A 42 1.99 -1.22 -3.78
C THR A 42 3.24 -0.43 -3.37
N PHE A 43 3.75 0.39 -4.29
CA PHE A 43 4.99 1.13 -4.07
C PHE A 43 4.80 2.60 -4.45
N PRO A 44 3.95 3.33 -3.68
CA PRO A 44 3.66 4.72 -3.99
C PRO A 44 4.83 5.65 -3.75
N ASP A 45 4.89 6.72 -4.54
CA ASP A 45 5.78 7.84 -4.30
C ASP A 45 5.26 8.65 -3.12
N VAL A 46 6.08 8.80 -2.09
CA VAL A 46 5.72 9.52 -0.87
C VAL A 46 6.55 10.78 -0.67
N SER A 47 7.16 11.31 -1.75
CA SER A 47 7.97 12.53 -1.69
C SER A 47 7.21 13.74 -1.15
N ARG A 48 5.87 13.73 -1.24
CA ARG A 48 5.00 14.71 -0.61
C ARG A 48 5.17 14.75 0.91
N ILE A 49 5.50 13.62 1.52
CA ILE A 49 5.73 13.51 2.96
C ILE A 49 7.20 13.75 3.27
N SER A 50 8.09 13.01 2.61
CA SER A 50 9.53 13.16 2.70
C SER A 50 10.20 12.45 1.53
N LYS A 51 11.31 12.99 1.04
CA LYS A 51 12.15 12.32 0.04
C LYS A 51 13.00 11.23 0.66
N ASP A 52 13.19 11.27 1.97
CA ASP A 52 13.84 10.21 2.75
C ASP A 52 12.77 9.18 3.12
N SER A 53 12.89 7.96 2.58
CA SER A 53 11.89 6.92 2.78
C SER A 53 11.78 6.47 4.24
N ARG A 54 12.87 6.51 4.99
CA ARG A 54 12.85 6.16 6.42
C ARG A 54 12.08 7.20 7.23
N GLU A 55 12.30 8.50 6.95
CA GLU A 55 11.53 9.57 7.57
C GLU A 55 10.04 9.46 7.23
N ALA A 56 9.73 9.18 5.96
CA ALA A 56 8.34 9.00 5.52
C ALA A 56 7.69 7.83 6.26
N ALA A 57 8.38 6.70 6.38
CA ALA A 57 7.87 5.53 7.10
C ALA A 57 7.61 5.84 8.57
N GLU A 58 8.52 6.54 9.24
CA GLU A 58 8.35 6.99 10.62
C GLU A 58 7.17 7.94 10.77
N ALA A 59 7.03 8.88 9.85
CA ALA A 59 5.92 9.83 9.88
C ALA A 59 4.57 9.13 9.78
N LEU A 60 4.43 8.14 8.89
CA LEU A 60 3.20 7.37 8.75
C LEU A 60 2.93 6.53 10.01
N LEU A 61 3.95 5.93 10.57
CA LEU A 61 3.79 5.14 11.79
C LEU A 61 3.37 6.02 12.96
N ASN A 62 4.00 7.16 13.14
CA ASN A 62 3.75 8.04 14.29
C ASN A 62 2.47 8.85 14.15
N ARG A 63 2.15 9.33 12.94
CA ARG A 63 0.97 10.19 12.72
C ARG A 63 -0.30 9.40 12.46
N ALA A 64 -0.19 8.32 11.67
CA ALA A 64 -1.34 7.58 11.19
C ALA A 64 -1.41 6.14 11.70
N GLN A 65 -0.39 5.70 12.42
CA GLN A 65 -0.26 4.32 12.92
C GLN A 65 -0.30 3.30 11.79
N VAL A 66 0.27 3.65 10.64
CA VAL A 66 0.37 2.78 9.47
C VAL A 66 1.82 2.36 9.31
N ALA A 67 2.07 1.05 9.36
CA ALA A 67 3.41 0.48 9.19
C ALA A 67 3.69 0.22 7.71
N THR A 68 4.83 0.67 7.23
CA THR A 68 5.28 0.49 5.85
C THR A 68 6.76 0.13 5.83
N VAL A 69 7.26 -0.32 4.67
CA VAL A 69 8.69 -0.61 4.51
C VAL A 69 9.34 0.51 3.69
N PRO A 70 10.39 1.16 4.20
CA PRO A 70 11.09 2.22 3.44
C PRO A 70 11.65 1.69 2.13
N GLY A 71 11.46 2.46 1.05
CA GLY A 71 11.88 2.06 -0.28
C GLY A 71 13.38 1.86 -0.42
N ILE A 72 14.19 2.59 0.37
CA ILE A 72 15.65 2.45 0.35
C ILE A 72 16.12 1.02 0.64
N VAL A 73 15.31 0.23 1.38
CA VAL A 73 15.61 -1.18 1.65
C VAL A 73 15.71 -1.99 0.36
N PHE A 74 15.07 -1.55 -0.72
CA PHE A 74 15.03 -2.22 -2.02
C PHE A 74 16.03 -1.62 -3.03
N GLY A 75 16.87 -0.69 -2.59
CA GLY A 75 17.87 -0.01 -3.43
C GLY A 75 17.67 1.50 -3.45
N THR A 76 18.67 2.22 -3.95
CA THR A 76 18.65 3.69 -3.97
C THR A 76 17.53 4.26 -4.84
N GLN A 77 17.08 3.51 -5.84
CA GLN A 77 15.96 3.92 -6.68
C GLN A 77 14.60 3.88 -5.94
N GLY A 78 14.54 3.15 -4.81
CA GLY A 78 13.37 3.10 -3.96
C GLY A 78 13.22 4.29 -3.02
N GLU A 79 14.20 5.19 -2.98
CA GLU A 79 14.10 6.39 -2.15
C GLU A 79 12.90 7.22 -2.58
N SER A 80 12.27 7.92 -1.65
CA SER A 80 11.00 8.63 -1.83
C SER A 80 9.79 7.72 -2.03
N HIS A 81 9.94 6.41 -1.83
CA HIS A 81 8.86 5.42 -1.96
C HIS A 81 8.71 4.61 -0.69
N LEU A 82 7.50 4.11 -0.45
CA LEU A 82 7.21 3.18 0.64
C LEU A 82 6.47 1.97 0.08
N ARG A 83 6.75 0.80 0.66
CA ARG A 83 6.01 -0.42 0.30
C ARG A 83 4.83 -0.61 1.24
N PHE A 84 3.63 -0.65 0.68
CA PHE A 84 2.38 -0.93 1.39
C PHE A 84 1.90 -2.33 1.01
N SER A 85 1.57 -3.14 2.02
CA SER A 85 0.97 -4.45 1.78
C SER A 85 -0.55 -4.34 1.74
N PHE A 86 -1.20 -5.04 0.80
CA PHE A 86 -2.65 -5.22 0.80
C PHE A 86 -3.05 -6.70 0.99
N SER A 87 -2.15 -7.52 1.53
CA SER A 87 -2.42 -8.92 1.88
C SER A 87 -3.11 -9.05 3.24
N THR A 88 -4.15 -8.27 3.47
CA THR A 88 -4.90 -8.22 4.71
C THR A 88 -6.39 -8.00 4.40
N SER A 89 -7.24 -7.90 5.41
CA SER A 89 -8.67 -7.69 5.17
C SER A 89 -8.98 -6.33 4.57
N ILE A 90 -10.09 -6.24 3.83
CA ILE A 90 -10.56 -4.97 3.27
C ILE A 90 -10.81 -3.96 4.39
N GLU A 91 -11.33 -4.39 5.52
CA GLU A 91 -11.59 -3.54 6.69
C GLU A 91 -10.30 -2.92 7.23
N THR A 92 -9.21 -3.70 7.29
CA THR A 92 -7.91 -3.22 7.75
C THR A 92 -7.31 -2.21 6.76
N ILE A 93 -7.43 -2.48 5.46
CA ILE A 93 -6.98 -1.56 4.41
C ILE A 93 -7.76 -0.25 4.51
N GLN A 94 -9.08 -0.33 4.64
CA GLN A 94 -9.94 0.85 4.76
C GLN A 94 -9.59 1.68 5.99
N ALA A 95 -9.40 1.02 7.13
CA ALA A 95 -9.01 1.70 8.38
C ALA A 95 -7.67 2.43 8.24
N GLY A 96 -6.69 1.80 7.58
CA GLY A 96 -5.40 2.42 7.32
C GLY A 96 -5.52 3.65 6.40
N LEU A 97 -6.28 3.53 5.31
CA LEU A 97 -6.52 4.64 4.40
C LEU A 97 -7.24 5.81 5.08
N ASP A 98 -8.23 5.51 5.91
CA ASP A 98 -8.96 6.54 6.66
C ASP A 98 -8.03 7.25 7.64
N SER A 99 -7.15 6.51 8.30
CA SER A 99 -6.15 7.08 9.21
C SER A 99 -5.19 8.00 8.46
N LEU A 100 -4.75 7.60 7.27
CA LEU A 100 -3.88 8.43 6.42
C LEU A 100 -4.60 9.74 6.02
N ARG A 101 -5.87 9.66 5.62
CA ARG A 101 -6.66 10.84 5.24
C ARG A 101 -6.76 11.85 6.37
N ARG A 102 -6.94 11.36 7.61
CA ARG A 102 -7.11 12.23 8.77
C ARG A 102 -5.80 12.84 9.27
N ASN A 103 -4.67 12.18 9.02
CA ASN A 103 -3.42 12.52 9.68
C ASN A 103 -2.31 13.00 8.73
N LEU A 104 -2.58 13.13 7.45
CA LEU A 104 -1.62 13.66 6.49
C LEU A 104 -2.03 15.01 5.92
#